data_79290f9ce7059cf237952b318a4e6c02
#
_entry.id   79290f9ce7059cf237952b318a4e6c02
#
_cell.length_a   1.000
_cell.length_b   1.000
_cell.length_c   1.000
_cell.angle_alpha   90.00
_cell.angle_beta   90.00
_cell.angle_gamma   90.00
#
_symmetry.space_group_name_H-M   'P 1'
#
loop_
_entity.id
_entity.type
_entity.pdbx_description
1 polymer ?
#
loop_
_entity_poly.entity_id
_entity_poly.type
_entity_poly.pdbx_seq_one_letter_code
_entity_poly.pdbx_strand_id
1 'polypeptide(L)'
;MKLRIFSSSRQIREYYNQKKQQNALLDSAIHIGEFLDKVCLSNFHKASSYESLLLMQEACLKSKDLEKKLGISVEFFAFLKNNEYLFSFFKELSLEKKSIEDLKNNDYYATYNEHLEILDEVYKNYLALLEKNSFYDDLSLPKNYTLNKDFLDEYEAIVYDLQGFLSKFEENLLSEISQIKEVVLSFKTSKFNLEYLLKLDFLKIFDLKINTHYEINLSKQEILKEEIFKTKNSKMKLKSFELRALQCAFVMDEISHFVRKGLKPENIAVITPDESFCEFLRLFDKDNMLNFASGISIKESLFYQKFQALYESASSASFIYKNQEDYFEDTQM
;
A
#
# COMPACT_ATOMS: atom_id res chain seq x y z
N MET A 1 15.95 22.14 9.54
CA MET A 1 15.24 20.90 9.94
C MET A 1 15.03 20.04 8.71
N LYS A 2 15.26 18.73 8.79
CA LYS A 2 15.04 17.82 7.66
C LYS A 2 13.63 17.25 7.69
N LEU A 3 13.11 16.87 6.52
CA LEU A 3 11.89 16.08 6.38
C LEU A 3 12.26 14.61 6.13
N ARG A 4 11.77 13.70 6.98
CA ARG A 4 11.95 12.26 6.79
C ARG A 4 10.68 11.62 6.27
N ILE A 5 10.79 10.85 5.21
CA ILE A 5 9.68 10.17 4.55
C ILE A 5 9.82 8.67 4.79
N PHE A 6 8.75 8.07 5.33
CA PHE A 6 8.70 6.66 5.64
C PHE A 6 7.53 5.97 4.93
N SER A 7 7.69 4.69 4.62
CA SER A 7 6.66 3.89 3.98
C SER A 7 5.56 3.42 4.95
N SER A 8 5.75 3.54 6.27
CA SER A 8 4.75 3.14 7.27
C SER A 8 4.73 4.01 8.51
N SER A 9 3.55 4.19 9.11
CA SER A 9 3.37 4.90 10.39
C SER A 9 4.10 4.23 11.56
N ARG A 10 4.45 2.94 11.45
CA ARG A 10 5.26 2.23 12.46
C ARG A 10 6.69 2.71 12.46
N GLN A 11 7.28 2.90 11.29
CA GLN A 11 8.63 3.44 11.15
C GLN A 11 8.72 4.85 11.72
N ILE A 12 7.71 5.69 11.49
CA ILE A 12 7.63 7.03 12.10
C ILE A 12 7.63 6.92 13.63
N ARG A 13 6.81 6.03 14.19
CA ARG A 13 6.79 5.79 15.65
C ARG A 13 8.12 5.24 16.17
N GLU A 14 8.73 4.32 15.45
CA GLU A 14 10.05 3.77 15.76
C GLU A 14 11.11 4.86 15.76
N TYR A 15 11.15 5.71 14.73
CA TYR A 15 12.06 6.83 14.62
C TYR A 15 11.95 7.76 15.83
N TYR A 16 10.75 8.17 16.21
CA TYR A 16 10.56 9.03 17.38
C TYR A 16 10.88 8.32 18.70
N ASN A 17 10.57 7.02 18.83
CA ASN A 17 10.90 6.26 20.04
C ASN A 17 12.40 6.12 20.26
N GLN A 18 13.18 5.90 19.21
CA GLN A 18 14.65 5.83 19.29
C GLN A 18 15.27 7.18 19.69
N LYS A 19 14.58 8.27 19.43
CA LYS A 19 15.04 9.64 19.71
C LYS A 19 14.51 10.23 21.00
N LYS A 20 13.59 9.57 21.70
CA LYS A 20 12.93 10.07 22.92
C LYS A 20 13.87 10.57 24.03
N GLN A 21 15.08 10.01 24.11
CA GLN A 21 16.06 10.39 25.14
C GLN A 21 16.99 11.54 24.70
N GLN A 22 16.84 12.01 23.46
CA GLN A 22 17.65 13.12 22.96
C GLN A 22 16.94 14.44 23.27
N ASN A 23 17.59 15.29 24.04
CA ASN A 23 17.12 16.66 24.31
C ASN A 23 17.52 17.57 23.12
N ALA A 24 16.93 17.32 21.96
CA ALA A 24 17.22 18.01 20.70
C ALA A 24 15.93 18.16 19.86
N LEU A 25 15.93 19.19 19.00
CA LEU A 25 14.90 19.35 17.99
C LEU A 25 14.99 18.18 16.99
N LEU A 26 13.91 17.44 16.81
CA LEU A 26 13.86 16.31 15.90
C LEU A 26 13.47 16.76 14.49
N ASP A 27 13.92 16.00 13.50
CA ASP A 27 13.43 16.14 12.13
C ASP A 27 11.94 15.81 12.05
N SER A 28 11.22 16.48 11.16
CA SER A 28 9.83 16.13 10.85
C SER A 28 9.78 14.77 10.15
N ALA A 29 8.80 13.93 10.48
CA ALA A 29 8.63 12.61 9.88
C ALA A 29 7.19 12.42 9.43
N ILE A 30 7.00 12.06 8.15
CA ILE A 30 5.69 11.86 7.54
C ILE A 30 5.64 10.55 6.75
N HIS A 31 4.43 10.08 6.49
CA HIS A 31 4.18 8.94 5.63
C HIS A 31 4.27 9.34 4.16
N ILE A 32 4.69 8.40 3.28
CA ILE A 32 4.83 8.65 1.83
C ILE A 32 3.53 9.19 1.20
N GLY A 33 2.36 8.68 1.58
CA GLY A 33 1.09 9.18 1.06
C GLY A 33 0.85 10.65 1.44
N GLU A 34 1.13 11.03 2.70
CA GLU A 34 1.05 12.42 3.13
C GLU A 34 2.06 13.32 2.41
N PHE A 35 3.26 12.79 2.15
CA PHE A 35 4.26 13.51 1.37
C PHE A 35 3.77 13.78 -0.06
N LEU A 36 3.23 12.78 -0.73
CA LEU A 36 2.69 12.93 -2.10
C LEU A 36 1.53 13.93 -2.15
N ASP A 37 0.62 13.88 -1.18
CA ASP A 37 -0.50 14.84 -1.08
C ASP A 37 -0.03 16.29 -0.88
N LYS A 38 1.10 16.50 -0.19
CA LYS A 38 1.64 17.84 0.08
C LYS A 38 2.56 18.36 -1.01
N VAL A 39 3.31 17.49 -1.67
CA VAL A 39 4.31 17.88 -2.67
C VAL A 39 3.76 17.97 -4.07
N CYS A 40 2.72 17.18 -4.40
CA CYS A 40 2.08 17.18 -5.72
C CYS A 40 0.80 18.02 -5.67
N LEU A 41 0.82 19.21 -6.24
CA LEU A 41 -0.35 20.06 -6.36
C LEU A 41 -1.04 19.82 -7.70
N SER A 42 -2.36 19.95 -7.70
CA SER A 42 -3.20 20.00 -8.90
C SER A 42 -4.03 21.28 -8.89
N ASN A 43 -4.33 21.79 -10.08
CA ASN A 43 -5.27 22.91 -10.26
C ASN A 43 -6.73 22.49 -10.06
N PHE A 44 -7.00 21.19 -9.94
CA PHE A 44 -8.31 20.61 -9.73
C PHE A 44 -8.53 20.23 -8.28
N HIS A 45 -9.78 19.95 -7.91
CA HIS A 45 -10.12 19.45 -6.57
C HIS A 45 -9.88 17.93 -6.46
N LYS A 46 -9.41 17.45 -5.32
CA LYS A 46 -9.27 16.01 -5.10
C LYS A 46 -10.67 15.38 -4.99
N ALA A 47 -10.96 14.46 -5.90
CA ALA A 47 -12.20 13.70 -5.87
C ALA A 47 -12.23 12.81 -4.61
N SER A 48 -13.36 12.74 -3.94
CA SER A 48 -13.61 11.76 -2.90
C SER A 48 -13.72 10.35 -3.50
N SER A 49 -13.58 9.32 -2.67
CA SER A 49 -13.74 7.94 -3.11
C SER A 49 -15.10 7.67 -3.78
N TYR A 50 -16.15 8.34 -3.32
CA TYR A 50 -17.49 8.22 -3.90
C TYR A 50 -17.60 8.91 -5.26
N GLU A 51 -17.04 10.10 -5.41
CA GLU A 51 -17.00 10.81 -6.69
C GLU A 51 -16.21 10.02 -7.73
N SER A 52 -15.02 9.53 -7.36
CA SER A 52 -14.22 8.65 -8.23
C SER A 52 -14.98 7.41 -8.65
N LEU A 53 -15.69 6.76 -7.71
CA LEU A 53 -16.51 5.59 -7.99
C LEU A 53 -17.63 5.87 -8.99
N LEU A 54 -18.39 6.95 -8.78
CA LEU A 54 -19.49 7.35 -9.67
C LEU A 54 -19.00 7.70 -11.08
N LEU A 55 -17.88 8.44 -11.17
CA LEU A 55 -17.27 8.79 -12.44
C LEU A 55 -16.71 7.56 -13.17
N MET A 56 -16.14 6.60 -12.43
CA MET A 56 -15.69 5.34 -13.03
C MET A 56 -16.87 4.52 -13.56
N GLN A 57 -17.98 4.45 -12.81
CA GLN A 57 -19.20 3.79 -13.29
C GLN A 57 -19.74 4.49 -14.54
N GLU A 58 -19.79 5.82 -14.55
CA GLU A 58 -20.23 6.58 -15.76
C GLU A 58 -19.31 6.32 -16.95
N ALA A 59 -18.00 6.20 -16.73
CA ALA A 59 -17.04 5.84 -17.76
C ALA A 59 -17.29 4.44 -18.33
N CYS A 60 -17.59 3.47 -17.44
CA CYS A 60 -17.96 2.11 -17.83
C CYS A 60 -19.26 2.04 -18.62
N LEU A 61 -20.27 2.83 -18.27
CA LEU A 61 -21.55 2.92 -19.00
C LEU A 61 -21.38 3.45 -20.44
N LYS A 62 -20.34 4.25 -20.69
CA LYS A 62 -20.03 4.77 -22.03
C LYS A 62 -19.26 3.78 -22.90
N SER A 63 -18.63 2.77 -22.29
CA SER A 63 -17.86 1.77 -23.01
C SER A 63 -18.77 0.61 -23.45
N LYS A 64 -18.63 0.23 -24.71
CA LYS A 64 -19.37 -0.88 -25.29
C LYS A 64 -18.70 -2.21 -24.91
N ASP A 65 -19.53 -3.25 -24.77
CA ASP A 65 -19.09 -4.63 -24.56
C ASP A 65 -18.33 -4.92 -23.24
N LEU A 66 -18.21 -3.96 -22.30
CA LEU A 66 -17.51 -4.17 -21.02
C LEU A 66 -18.09 -5.35 -20.24
N GLU A 67 -19.40 -5.38 -20.04
CA GLU A 67 -20.07 -6.45 -19.30
C GLU A 67 -19.97 -7.79 -20.03
N LYS A 68 -20.17 -7.78 -21.36
CA LYS A 68 -20.18 -8.99 -22.19
C LYS A 68 -18.79 -9.65 -22.31
N LYS A 69 -17.73 -8.86 -22.44
CA LYS A 69 -16.37 -9.34 -22.70
C LYS A 69 -15.53 -9.45 -21.43
N LEU A 70 -15.67 -8.51 -20.49
CA LEU A 70 -14.90 -8.50 -19.26
C LEU A 70 -15.67 -9.00 -18.04
N GLY A 71 -17.00 -9.23 -18.17
CA GLY A 71 -17.85 -9.67 -17.07
C GLY A 71 -18.01 -8.64 -15.94
N ILE A 72 -17.69 -7.37 -16.21
CA ILE A 72 -17.80 -6.27 -15.24
C ILE A 72 -19.20 -5.66 -15.40
N SER A 73 -20.07 -5.92 -14.43
CA SER A 73 -21.40 -5.32 -14.43
C SER A 73 -21.33 -3.82 -14.18
N VAL A 74 -22.12 -3.08 -14.95
CA VAL A 74 -22.28 -1.63 -14.82
C VAL A 74 -23.47 -1.24 -13.92
N GLU A 75 -24.25 -2.23 -13.48
CA GLU A 75 -25.33 -2.05 -12.50
C GLU A 75 -24.70 -1.60 -11.18
N PHE A 76 -25.26 -0.53 -10.56
CA PHE A 76 -24.62 0.19 -9.46
C PHE A 76 -24.16 -0.70 -8.30
N PHE A 77 -25.02 -1.54 -7.77
CA PHE A 77 -24.68 -2.38 -6.61
C PHE A 77 -23.70 -3.51 -6.95
N ALA A 78 -23.78 -4.05 -8.16
CA ALA A 78 -22.81 -5.03 -8.64
C ALA A 78 -21.45 -4.38 -8.90
N PHE A 79 -21.44 -3.18 -9.50
CA PHE A 79 -20.25 -2.39 -9.74
C PHE A 79 -19.58 -2.00 -8.42
N LEU A 80 -20.34 -1.57 -7.42
CA LEU A 80 -19.85 -1.23 -6.09
C LEU A 80 -19.04 -2.36 -5.43
N LYS A 81 -19.41 -3.63 -5.70
CA LYS A 81 -18.71 -4.80 -5.16
C LYS A 81 -17.45 -5.19 -5.94
N ASN A 82 -17.37 -4.86 -7.24
CA ASN A 82 -16.39 -5.44 -8.16
C ASN A 82 -15.50 -4.38 -8.86
N ASN A 83 -15.54 -3.13 -8.42
CA ASN A 83 -14.78 -2.04 -9.06
C ASN A 83 -13.28 -2.02 -8.72
N GLU A 84 -12.85 -2.70 -7.66
CA GLU A 84 -11.46 -2.67 -7.17
C GLU A 84 -10.45 -3.06 -8.25
N TYR A 85 -10.81 -4.00 -9.13
CA TYR A 85 -9.95 -4.43 -10.23
C TYR A 85 -9.61 -3.28 -11.17
N LEU A 86 -10.60 -2.46 -11.59
CA LEU A 86 -10.38 -1.35 -12.50
C LEU A 86 -9.48 -0.28 -11.86
N PHE A 87 -9.79 0.11 -10.62
CA PHE A 87 -8.98 1.08 -9.91
C PHE A 87 -7.54 0.61 -9.70
N SER A 88 -7.35 -0.65 -9.28
CA SER A 88 -6.01 -1.22 -9.09
C SER A 88 -5.23 -1.28 -10.39
N PHE A 89 -5.85 -1.77 -11.46
CA PHE A 89 -5.23 -1.88 -12.78
C PHE A 89 -4.79 -0.52 -13.33
N PHE A 90 -5.68 0.48 -13.32
CA PHE A 90 -5.36 1.81 -13.81
C PHE A 90 -4.36 2.54 -12.90
N LYS A 91 -4.40 2.28 -11.59
CA LYS A 91 -3.42 2.83 -10.65
C LYS A 91 -2.01 2.31 -10.94
N GLU A 92 -1.86 1.00 -11.15
CA GLU A 92 -0.57 0.42 -11.53
C GLU A 92 -0.04 1.03 -12.83
N LEU A 93 -0.88 1.13 -13.87
CA LEU A 93 -0.49 1.77 -15.13
C LEU A 93 -0.04 3.23 -14.94
N SER A 94 -0.79 3.99 -14.15
CA SER A 94 -0.49 5.39 -13.91
C SER A 94 0.80 5.58 -13.12
N LEU A 95 1.01 4.78 -12.07
CA LEU A 95 2.20 4.81 -11.24
C LEU A 95 3.46 4.38 -12.02
N GLU A 96 3.33 3.38 -12.91
CA GLU A 96 4.42 2.94 -13.79
C GLU A 96 4.60 3.83 -15.02
N LYS A 97 3.78 4.91 -15.14
CA LYS A 97 3.78 5.81 -16.31
C LYS A 97 3.67 5.06 -17.63
N LYS A 98 2.89 3.99 -17.64
CA LYS A 98 2.61 3.15 -18.80
C LYS A 98 1.22 3.48 -19.38
N SER A 99 1.09 3.29 -20.67
CA SER A 99 -0.18 3.31 -21.38
C SER A 99 -0.67 1.87 -21.64
N ILE A 100 -1.95 1.72 -21.95
CA ILE A 100 -2.48 0.43 -22.40
C ILE A 100 -1.85 0.01 -23.74
N GLU A 101 -1.46 0.97 -24.57
CA GLU A 101 -0.73 0.69 -25.82
C GLU A 101 0.63 0.03 -25.56
N ASP A 102 1.35 0.44 -24.49
CA ASP A 102 2.59 -0.21 -24.08
C ASP A 102 2.38 -1.69 -23.70
N LEU A 103 1.20 -2.03 -23.15
CA LEU A 103 0.85 -3.43 -22.84
C LEU A 103 0.53 -4.22 -24.10
N LYS A 104 -0.18 -3.63 -25.08
CA LYS A 104 -0.50 -4.30 -26.36
C LYS A 104 0.75 -4.70 -27.13
N ASN A 105 1.80 -3.90 -27.01
CA ASN A 105 3.09 -4.17 -27.65
C ASN A 105 3.90 -5.28 -26.97
N ASN A 106 3.39 -5.88 -25.88
CA ASN A 106 4.03 -6.96 -25.17
C ASN A 106 3.37 -8.30 -25.57
N ASP A 107 4.17 -9.25 -26.06
CA ASP A 107 3.70 -10.57 -26.53
C ASP A 107 2.84 -11.34 -25.50
N TYR A 108 3.08 -11.13 -24.21
CA TYR A 108 2.28 -11.76 -23.14
C TYR A 108 0.80 -11.35 -23.16
N TYR A 109 0.49 -10.18 -23.70
CA TYR A 109 -0.89 -9.63 -23.73
C TYR A 109 -1.54 -9.73 -25.11
N ALA A 110 -0.87 -10.29 -26.12
CA ALA A 110 -1.36 -10.35 -27.50
C ALA A 110 -2.72 -11.04 -27.65
N THR A 111 -3.06 -12.00 -26.78
CA THR A 111 -4.35 -12.68 -26.77
C THR A 111 -5.49 -11.88 -26.14
N TYR A 112 -5.18 -10.78 -25.45
CA TYR A 112 -6.14 -9.96 -24.70
C TYR A 112 -6.36 -8.58 -25.35
N ASN A 113 -6.00 -8.38 -26.59
CA ASN A 113 -6.09 -7.08 -27.27
C ASN A 113 -7.48 -6.45 -27.20
N GLU A 114 -8.54 -7.23 -27.40
CA GLU A 114 -9.91 -6.73 -27.30
C GLU A 114 -10.26 -6.26 -25.88
N HIS A 115 -9.79 -6.97 -24.84
CA HIS A 115 -9.99 -6.58 -23.46
C HIS A 115 -9.23 -5.28 -23.14
N LEU A 116 -8.00 -5.16 -23.64
CA LEU A 116 -7.19 -3.95 -23.49
C LEU A 116 -7.80 -2.74 -24.19
N GLU A 117 -8.44 -2.93 -25.35
CA GLU A 117 -9.16 -1.84 -26.05
C GLU A 117 -10.33 -1.31 -25.24
N ILE A 118 -11.11 -2.19 -24.63
CA ILE A 118 -12.25 -1.81 -23.77
C ILE A 118 -11.73 -1.07 -22.53
N LEU A 119 -10.66 -1.58 -21.90
CA LEU A 119 -10.06 -0.93 -20.72
C LEU A 119 -9.47 0.45 -21.07
N ASP A 120 -8.88 0.60 -22.25
CA ASP A 120 -8.35 1.88 -22.73
C ASP A 120 -9.48 2.90 -22.95
N GLU A 121 -10.60 2.46 -23.54
CA GLU A 121 -11.80 3.28 -23.71
C GLU A 121 -12.36 3.74 -22.35
N VAL A 122 -12.50 2.81 -21.39
CA VAL A 122 -12.96 3.14 -20.03
C VAL A 122 -12.02 4.14 -19.36
N TYR A 123 -10.71 3.91 -19.45
CA TYR A 123 -9.74 4.79 -18.82
C TYR A 123 -9.75 6.21 -19.41
N LYS A 124 -9.82 6.33 -20.74
CA LYS A 124 -9.94 7.61 -21.42
C LYS A 124 -11.23 8.34 -21.06
N ASN A 125 -12.35 7.62 -21.03
CA ASN A 125 -13.63 8.17 -20.61
C ASN A 125 -13.58 8.67 -19.16
N TYR A 126 -12.94 7.90 -18.27
CA TYR A 126 -12.78 8.26 -16.87
C TYR A 126 -11.94 9.53 -16.68
N LEU A 127 -10.79 9.62 -17.33
CA LEU A 127 -9.94 10.81 -17.27
C LEU A 127 -10.65 12.06 -17.83
N ALA A 128 -11.39 11.89 -18.93
CA ALA A 128 -12.19 12.99 -19.50
C ALA A 128 -13.34 13.45 -18.56
N LEU A 129 -13.93 12.52 -17.79
CA LEU A 129 -14.94 12.86 -16.79
C LEU A 129 -14.35 13.57 -15.58
N LEU A 130 -13.17 13.18 -15.11
CA LEU A 130 -12.45 13.89 -14.06
C LEU A 130 -12.16 15.34 -14.50
N GLU A 131 -11.60 15.53 -15.69
CA GLU A 131 -11.27 16.86 -16.22
C GLU A 131 -12.52 17.73 -16.38
N LYS A 132 -13.60 17.18 -16.95
CA LYS A 132 -14.88 17.88 -17.13
C LYS A 132 -15.45 18.39 -15.81
N ASN A 133 -15.26 17.64 -14.72
CA ASN A 133 -15.77 18.00 -13.40
C ASN A 133 -14.74 18.78 -12.56
N SER A 134 -13.58 19.12 -13.13
CA SER A 134 -12.47 19.78 -12.42
C SER A 134 -11.99 18.99 -11.20
N PHE A 135 -11.93 17.67 -11.34
CA PHE A 135 -11.43 16.75 -10.32
C PHE A 135 -10.09 16.14 -10.72
N TYR A 136 -9.31 15.76 -9.71
CA TYR A 136 -8.19 14.83 -9.84
C TYR A 136 -8.30 13.74 -8.77
N ASP A 137 -7.63 12.65 -9.00
CA ASP A 137 -7.48 11.54 -8.06
C ASP A 137 -6.09 10.89 -8.16
N ASP A 138 -5.87 9.80 -7.45
CA ASP A 138 -4.59 9.07 -7.46
C ASP A 138 -4.25 8.48 -8.83
N LEU A 139 -5.23 8.30 -9.75
CA LEU A 139 -5.00 7.78 -11.10
C LEU A 139 -4.53 8.88 -12.07
N SER A 140 -5.02 10.10 -11.89
CA SER A 140 -4.74 11.24 -12.76
C SER A 140 -3.53 12.05 -12.27
N LEU A 141 -3.27 12.10 -10.97
CA LEU A 141 -2.19 12.86 -10.35
C LEU A 141 -0.80 12.58 -10.94
N PRO A 142 -0.37 11.33 -11.19
CA PRO A 142 0.96 11.06 -11.74
C PRO A 142 1.22 11.66 -13.12
N LYS A 143 0.16 12.05 -13.85
CA LYS A 143 0.25 12.66 -15.17
C LYS A 143 0.20 14.18 -15.13
N ASN A 144 -0.50 14.77 -14.15
CA ASN A 144 -0.85 16.19 -14.11
C ASN A 144 -0.65 16.76 -12.71
N TYR A 145 0.60 16.96 -12.30
CA TYR A 145 0.93 17.62 -11.04
C TYR A 145 1.92 18.76 -11.26
N THR A 146 1.98 19.66 -10.30
CA THR A 146 3.02 20.68 -10.16
C THR A 146 3.67 20.53 -8.78
N LEU A 147 5.00 20.71 -8.69
CA LEU A 147 5.70 20.65 -7.42
C LEU A 147 5.34 21.82 -6.51
N ASN A 148 4.96 21.52 -5.28
CA ASN A 148 4.78 22.49 -4.22
C ASN A 148 6.15 22.93 -3.67
N LYS A 149 6.72 23.96 -4.27
CA LYS A 149 8.02 24.50 -3.86
C LYS A 149 7.98 25.11 -2.47
N ASP A 150 6.89 25.78 -2.10
CA ASP A 150 6.73 26.40 -0.78
C ASP A 150 6.82 25.34 0.32
N PHE A 151 6.16 24.19 0.16
CA PHE A 151 6.28 23.05 1.08
C PHE A 151 7.71 22.51 1.14
N LEU A 152 8.39 22.38 0.00
CA LEU A 152 9.75 21.89 -0.04
C LEU A 152 10.73 22.87 0.63
N ASP A 153 10.46 24.18 0.57
CA ASP A 153 11.32 25.23 1.13
C ASP A 153 11.23 25.33 2.65
N GLU A 154 10.21 24.75 3.28
CA GLU A 154 10.14 24.63 4.74
C GLU A 154 11.29 23.77 5.33
N TYR A 155 11.93 22.93 4.50
CA TYR A 155 12.95 21.98 4.93
C TYR A 155 14.30 22.23 4.26
N GLU A 156 15.37 21.97 4.99
CA GLU A 156 16.75 22.05 4.47
C GLU A 156 17.06 20.90 3.50
N ALA A 157 16.59 19.69 3.85
CA ALA A 157 16.78 18.49 3.06
C ALA A 157 15.64 17.50 3.28
N ILE A 158 15.42 16.64 2.29
CA ILE A 158 14.49 15.53 2.34
C ILE A 158 15.27 14.24 2.48
N VAL A 159 14.90 13.41 3.45
CA VAL A 159 15.47 12.07 3.65
C VAL A 159 14.39 11.05 3.38
N TYR A 160 14.53 10.30 2.29
CA TYR A 160 13.61 9.23 1.93
C TYR A 160 14.15 7.88 2.40
N ASP A 161 13.43 7.22 3.33
CA ASP A 161 13.76 5.87 3.81
C ASP A 161 13.09 4.84 2.90
N LEU A 162 13.87 4.32 1.93
CA LEU A 162 13.39 3.38 0.92
C LEU A 162 13.31 1.97 1.50
N GLN A 163 12.08 1.50 1.67
CA GLN A 163 11.78 0.12 2.01
C GLN A 163 10.78 -0.44 0.99
N GLY A 164 11.20 -1.42 0.24
CA GLY A 164 10.41 -2.00 -0.85
C GLY A 164 10.78 -1.41 -2.21
N PHE A 165 9.77 -1.12 -3.01
CA PHE A 165 9.92 -0.69 -4.40
C PHE A 165 9.37 0.72 -4.58
N LEU A 166 9.99 1.51 -5.44
CA LEU A 166 9.47 2.76 -5.95
C LEU A 166 8.71 2.49 -7.25
N SER A 167 7.58 3.11 -7.42
CA SER A 167 6.95 3.23 -8.72
C SER A 167 7.76 4.17 -9.63
N LYS A 168 7.56 4.08 -10.94
CA LYS A 168 8.24 4.99 -11.87
C LYS A 168 7.84 6.46 -11.65
N PHE A 169 6.62 6.70 -11.17
CA PHE A 169 6.19 8.02 -10.75
C PHE A 169 7.02 8.55 -9.57
N GLU A 170 7.18 7.75 -8.51
CA GLU A 170 7.97 8.15 -7.33
C GLU A 170 9.45 8.35 -7.68
N GLU A 171 10.01 7.48 -8.51
CA GLU A 171 11.39 7.62 -9.01
C GLU A 171 11.59 8.97 -9.73
N ASN A 172 10.69 9.29 -10.67
CA ASN A 172 10.74 10.54 -11.42
C ASN A 172 10.53 11.75 -10.50
N LEU A 173 9.58 11.66 -9.56
CA LEU A 173 9.31 12.72 -8.58
C LEU A 173 10.54 13.01 -7.71
N LEU A 174 11.19 11.98 -7.17
CA LEU A 174 12.41 12.14 -6.39
C LEU A 174 13.54 12.74 -7.22
N SER A 175 13.67 12.31 -8.47
CA SER A 175 14.65 12.87 -9.41
C SER A 175 14.38 14.35 -9.68
N GLU A 176 13.12 14.74 -9.90
CA GLU A 176 12.72 16.13 -10.12
C GLU A 176 12.97 17.00 -8.88
N ILE A 177 12.59 16.52 -7.70
CA ILE A 177 12.85 17.22 -6.43
C ILE A 177 14.35 17.37 -6.20
N SER A 178 15.17 16.38 -6.54
CA SER A 178 16.62 16.42 -6.34
C SER A 178 17.33 17.52 -7.13
N GLN A 179 16.70 18.06 -8.18
CA GLN A 179 17.22 19.18 -8.95
C GLN A 179 17.05 20.54 -8.24
N ILE A 180 16.11 20.64 -7.30
CA ILE A 180 15.77 21.89 -6.63
C ILE A 180 16.01 21.85 -5.13
N LYS A 181 16.10 20.66 -4.53
CA LYS A 181 16.27 20.45 -3.09
C LYS A 181 17.22 19.30 -2.82
N GLU A 182 17.93 19.35 -1.70
CA GLU A 182 18.78 18.24 -1.28
C GLU A 182 17.90 17.02 -0.91
N VAL A 183 18.09 15.90 -1.63
CA VAL A 183 17.39 14.64 -1.40
C VAL A 183 18.41 13.57 -1.03
N VAL A 184 18.22 12.95 0.12
CA VAL A 184 19.03 11.83 0.61
C VAL A 184 18.17 10.57 0.61
N LEU A 185 18.60 9.54 -0.13
CA LEU A 185 17.99 8.24 -0.14
C LEU A 185 18.69 7.33 0.87
N SER A 186 17.95 6.81 1.85
CA SER A 186 18.44 5.86 2.86
C SER A 186 17.86 4.48 2.58
N PHE A 187 18.71 3.46 2.41
CA PHE A 187 18.26 2.09 2.12
C PHE A 187 19.29 1.03 2.53
N LYS A 188 18.81 -0.21 2.64
CA LYS A 188 19.65 -1.37 2.90
C LYS A 188 19.66 -2.30 1.70
N THR A 189 20.85 -2.74 1.31
CA THR A 189 21.04 -3.72 0.23
C THR A 189 21.03 -5.14 0.75
N SER A 190 20.54 -6.05 -0.07
CA SER A 190 20.60 -7.50 0.13
C SER A 190 20.73 -8.19 -1.23
N LYS A 191 20.99 -9.50 -1.24
CA LYS A 191 20.97 -10.28 -2.48
C LYS A 191 19.61 -10.30 -3.18
N PHE A 192 18.52 -9.92 -2.48
CA PHE A 192 17.16 -9.98 -3.03
C PHE A 192 16.70 -8.66 -3.66
N ASN A 193 17.25 -7.52 -3.25
CA ASN A 193 16.83 -6.22 -3.75
C ASN A 193 17.89 -5.48 -4.56
N LEU A 194 19.15 -5.98 -4.58
CA LEU A 194 20.24 -5.30 -5.26
C LEU A 194 19.97 -5.12 -6.76
N GLU A 195 19.47 -6.15 -7.44
CA GLU A 195 19.15 -6.09 -8.87
C GLU A 195 18.11 -5.02 -9.18
N TYR A 196 17.09 -4.89 -8.31
CA TYR A 196 16.09 -3.85 -8.45
C TYR A 196 16.69 -2.45 -8.22
N LEU A 197 17.47 -2.28 -7.14
CA LEU A 197 18.10 -0.99 -6.84
C LEU A 197 19.00 -0.50 -7.95
N LEU A 198 19.74 -1.39 -8.61
CA LEU A 198 20.58 -1.07 -9.76
C LEU A 198 19.80 -0.71 -11.03
N LYS A 199 18.48 -0.98 -11.07
CA LYS A 199 17.60 -0.55 -12.18
C LYS A 199 17.11 0.89 -12.00
N LEU A 200 17.15 1.44 -10.79
CA LEU A 200 16.77 2.83 -10.55
C LEU A 200 17.78 3.77 -11.19
N ASP A 201 17.31 4.69 -12.05
CA ASP A 201 18.15 5.52 -12.90
C ASP A 201 19.19 6.32 -12.10
N PHE A 202 18.81 6.86 -10.96
CA PHE A 202 19.70 7.64 -10.08
C PHE A 202 20.69 6.79 -9.27
N LEU A 203 20.52 5.46 -9.20
CA LEU A 203 21.45 4.56 -8.50
C LEU A 203 22.43 3.82 -9.43
N LYS A 204 22.21 3.83 -10.74
CA LYS A 204 23.03 3.12 -11.72
C LYS A 204 24.51 3.52 -11.72
N ILE A 205 24.80 4.75 -11.27
CA ILE A 205 26.16 5.28 -11.24
C ILE A 205 26.99 4.78 -10.05
N PHE A 206 26.36 4.14 -9.05
CA PHE A 206 27.02 3.69 -7.83
C PHE A 206 27.33 2.20 -7.86
N ASP A 207 28.49 1.82 -7.35
CA ASP A 207 28.87 0.42 -7.12
C ASP A 207 28.31 -0.05 -5.76
N LEU A 208 27.08 -0.59 -5.77
CA LEU A 208 26.39 -1.00 -4.55
C LEU A 208 26.79 -2.42 -4.15
N LYS A 209 27.23 -2.57 -2.89
CA LYS A 209 27.57 -3.85 -2.27
C LYS A 209 26.38 -4.43 -1.53
N ILE A 210 26.27 -5.75 -1.43
CA ILE A 210 25.26 -6.43 -0.62
C ILE A 210 25.50 -6.24 0.88
N ASN A 211 24.45 -6.39 1.69
CA ASN A 211 24.50 -6.27 3.15
C ASN A 211 25.07 -4.93 3.63
N THR A 212 24.74 -3.85 2.93
CA THR A 212 25.24 -2.52 3.24
C THR A 212 24.07 -1.55 3.41
N HIS A 213 24.16 -0.69 4.42
CA HIS A 213 23.27 0.45 4.59
C HIS A 213 23.89 1.65 3.92
N TYR A 214 23.18 2.22 2.97
CA TYR A 214 23.57 3.42 2.25
C TYR A 214 22.71 4.61 2.62
N GLU A 215 23.33 5.78 2.71
CA GLU A 215 22.70 7.08 2.57
C GLU A 215 23.35 7.78 1.38
N ILE A 216 22.59 8.01 0.32
CA ILE A 216 23.07 8.59 -0.94
C ILE A 216 22.37 9.91 -1.16
N ASN A 217 23.17 10.96 -1.37
CA ASN A 217 22.67 12.26 -1.77
C ASN A 217 22.42 12.24 -3.28
N LEU A 218 21.14 12.25 -3.69
CA LEU A 218 20.76 12.22 -5.10
C LEU A 218 21.10 13.53 -5.80
N SER A 219 21.00 14.67 -5.10
CA SER A 219 21.25 15.99 -5.68
C SER A 219 22.72 16.24 -6.00
N LYS A 220 23.63 15.67 -5.21
CA LYS A 220 25.07 15.79 -5.38
C LYS A 220 25.72 14.53 -6.00
N GLN A 221 24.94 13.47 -6.15
CA GLN A 221 25.40 12.17 -6.64
C GLN A 221 26.58 11.61 -5.82
N GLU A 222 26.50 11.68 -4.48
CA GLU A 222 27.56 11.23 -3.58
C GLU A 222 27.03 10.28 -2.49
N ILE A 223 27.87 9.33 -2.09
CA ILE A 223 27.58 8.45 -0.95
C ILE A 223 27.94 9.19 0.35
N LEU A 224 26.94 9.47 1.17
CA LEU A 224 27.13 10.09 2.47
C LEU A 224 27.47 9.07 3.55
N LYS A 225 26.90 7.87 3.44
CA LYS A 225 27.11 6.78 4.38
C LYS A 225 27.15 5.44 3.64
N GLU A 226 28.15 4.62 3.99
CA GLU A 226 28.27 3.22 3.59
C GLU A 226 28.63 2.41 4.83
N GLU A 227 27.70 1.60 5.33
CA GLU A 227 27.89 0.81 6.54
C GLU A 227 27.56 -0.66 6.26
N ILE A 228 28.58 -1.50 6.24
CA ILE A 228 28.41 -2.95 6.04
C ILE A 228 27.90 -3.58 7.32
N PHE A 229 26.76 -4.27 7.25
CA PHE A 229 26.25 -5.04 8.37
C PHE A 229 26.50 -6.54 8.18
N LYS A 230 26.96 -7.18 9.24
CA LYS A 230 27.15 -8.63 9.23
C LYS A 230 25.82 -9.32 9.47
N THR A 231 25.40 -10.15 8.52
CA THR A 231 24.31 -11.10 8.76
C THR A 231 24.77 -12.14 9.78
N LYS A 232 24.10 -12.23 10.90
CA LYS A 232 24.37 -13.31 11.86
C LYS A 232 23.89 -14.62 11.27
N ASN A 233 24.71 -15.67 11.38
CA ASN A 233 24.26 -17.02 11.07
C ASN A 233 23.10 -17.38 11.99
N SER A 234 21.89 -17.46 11.42
CA SER A 234 20.70 -17.88 12.14
C SER A 234 20.50 -19.39 12.02
N LYS A 235 20.07 -20.02 13.10
CA LYS A 235 19.60 -21.41 13.01
C LYS A 235 18.24 -21.39 12.31
N MET A 236 18.14 -22.12 11.21
CA MET A 236 16.91 -22.28 10.47
C MET A 236 16.29 -23.65 10.78
N LYS A 237 14.99 -23.68 11.07
CA LYS A 237 14.19 -24.89 11.25
C LYS A 237 13.09 -24.86 10.21
N LEU A 238 13.06 -25.85 9.32
CA LEU A 238 12.05 -25.97 8.28
C LEU A 238 11.09 -27.11 8.65
N LYS A 239 9.79 -26.84 8.58
CA LYS A 239 8.73 -27.84 8.73
C LYS A 239 7.67 -27.67 7.66
N SER A 240 7.10 -28.78 7.19
CA SER A 240 5.98 -28.82 6.27
C SER A 240 4.76 -29.40 6.97
N PHE A 241 3.58 -28.88 6.65
CA PHE A 241 2.31 -29.29 7.22
C PHE A 241 1.28 -29.41 6.10
N GLU A 242 0.42 -30.42 6.20
CA GLU A 242 -0.68 -30.64 5.24
C GLU A 242 -1.86 -29.69 5.49
N LEU A 243 -2.06 -29.27 6.74
CA LEU A 243 -3.17 -28.41 7.15
C LEU A 243 -2.69 -27.11 7.77
N ARG A 244 -3.33 -25.99 7.43
CA ARG A 244 -3.08 -24.67 8.02
C ARG A 244 -3.24 -24.68 9.55
N ALA A 245 -4.23 -25.41 10.06
CA ALA A 245 -4.46 -25.54 11.50
C ALA A 245 -3.23 -26.10 12.24
N LEU A 246 -2.60 -27.14 11.68
CA LEU A 246 -1.37 -27.71 12.25
C LEU A 246 -0.19 -26.74 12.18
N GLN A 247 -0.12 -25.95 11.11
CA GLN A 247 0.88 -24.91 10.96
C GLN A 247 0.71 -23.82 12.04
N CYS A 248 -0.53 -23.36 12.27
CA CYS A 248 -0.84 -22.38 13.33
C CYS A 248 -0.54 -22.93 14.72
N ALA A 249 -0.95 -24.16 15.01
CA ALA A 249 -0.65 -24.81 16.29
C ALA A 249 0.87 -24.92 16.54
N PHE A 250 1.63 -25.24 15.50
CA PHE A 250 3.09 -25.29 15.59
C PHE A 250 3.70 -23.90 15.86
N VAL A 251 3.19 -22.84 15.22
CA VAL A 251 3.64 -21.46 15.47
C VAL A 251 3.41 -21.09 16.93
N MET A 252 2.25 -21.38 17.50
CA MET A 252 1.92 -21.09 18.90
C MET A 252 2.81 -21.91 19.86
N ASP A 253 3.10 -23.16 19.55
CA ASP A 253 4.02 -23.99 20.33
C ASP A 253 5.45 -23.45 20.30
N GLU A 254 5.96 -23.05 19.14
CA GLU A 254 7.31 -22.46 19.02
C GLU A 254 7.40 -21.11 19.77
N ILE A 255 6.37 -20.25 19.70
CA ILE A 255 6.32 -19.01 20.49
C ILE A 255 6.42 -19.36 21.99
N SER A 256 5.58 -20.27 22.48
CA SER A 256 5.57 -20.71 23.87
C SER A 256 6.91 -21.27 24.28
N HIS A 257 7.54 -22.05 23.41
CA HIS A 257 8.88 -22.65 23.65
C HIS A 257 9.95 -21.56 23.78
N PHE A 258 9.97 -20.55 22.91
CA PHE A 258 10.95 -19.46 22.99
C PHE A 258 10.75 -18.59 24.23
N VAL A 259 9.51 -18.28 24.59
CA VAL A 259 9.19 -17.50 25.80
C VAL A 259 9.63 -18.25 27.04
N ARG A 260 9.38 -19.60 27.16
CA ARG A 260 9.86 -20.42 28.26
C ARG A 260 11.38 -20.46 28.33
N LYS A 261 12.08 -20.29 27.23
CA LYS A 261 13.56 -20.18 27.18
C LYS A 261 14.08 -18.79 27.56
N GLY A 262 13.20 -17.87 27.94
CA GLY A 262 13.55 -16.52 28.39
C GLY A 262 13.65 -15.49 27.27
N LEU A 263 13.21 -15.82 26.03
CA LEU A 263 13.12 -14.82 25.00
C LEU A 263 11.92 -13.90 25.29
N LYS A 264 12.15 -12.60 25.25
CA LYS A 264 11.08 -11.62 25.47
C LYS A 264 10.08 -11.66 24.29
N PRO A 265 8.76 -11.64 24.55
CA PRO A 265 7.73 -11.67 23.51
C PRO A 265 7.91 -10.58 22.43
N GLU A 266 8.37 -9.38 22.82
CA GLU A 266 8.60 -8.26 21.91
C GLU A 266 9.70 -8.54 20.87
N ASN A 267 10.54 -9.55 21.11
CA ASN A 267 11.61 -9.99 20.20
C ASN A 267 11.19 -11.14 19.28
N ILE A 268 9.91 -11.55 19.33
CA ILE A 268 9.38 -12.62 18.49
C ILE A 268 8.48 -11.96 17.43
N ALA A 269 8.77 -12.23 16.16
CA ALA A 269 7.93 -11.80 15.05
C ALA A 269 7.43 -13.02 14.26
N VAL A 270 6.13 -13.04 13.98
CA VAL A 270 5.50 -14.02 13.09
C VAL A 270 5.22 -13.33 11.76
N ILE A 271 5.77 -13.84 10.66
CA ILE A 271 5.53 -13.33 9.32
C ILE A 271 4.54 -14.29 8.66
N THR A 272 3.38 -13.79 8.29
CA THR A 272 2.32 -14.56 7.65
C THR A 272 2.37 -14.38 6.13
N PRO A 273 2.05 -15.43 5.35
CA PRO A 273 2.07 -15.34 3.89
C PRO A 273 0.96 -14.45 3.33
N ASP A 274 -0.18 -14.41 4.01
CA ASP A 274 -1.37 -13.65 3.62
C ASP A 274 -2.23 -13.28 4.83
N GLU A 275 -3.21 -12.40 4.64
CA GLU A 275 -4.12 -11.95 5.71
C GLU A 275 -5.03 -13.07 6.22
N SER A 276 -5.43 -13.99 5.33
CA SER A 276 -6.29 -15.13 5.73
C SER A 276 -5.61 -16.07 6.71
N PHE A 277 -4.26 -16.12 6.70
CA PHE A 277 -3.51 -16.87 7.69
C PHE A 277 -3.65 -16.25 9.10
N CYS A 278 -3.77 -14.92 9.17
CA CYS A 278 -3.97 -14.24 10.46
C CYS A 278 -5.31 -14.63 11.10
N GLU A 279 -6.37 -14.85 10.31
CA GLU A 279 -7.67 -15.31 10.81
C GLU A 279 -7.55 -16.69 11.48
N PHE A 280 -6.86 -17.62 10.82
CA PHE A 280 -6.57 -18.93 11.43
C PHE A 280 -5.73 -18.82 12.70
N LEU A 281 -4.72 -17.96 12.69
CA LEU A 281 -3.84 -17.80 13.85
C LEU A 281 -4.59 -17.24 15.07
N ARG A 282 -5.57 -16.37 14.86
CA ARG A 282 -6.46 -15.83 15.92
C ARG A 282 -7.27 -16.91 16.61
N LEU A 283 -7.72 -17.95 15.89
CA LEU A 283 -8.45 -19.06 16.48
C LEU A 283 -7.61 -19.83 17.52
N PHE A 284 -6.29 -19.78 17.40
CA PHE A 284 -5.34 -20.41 18.32
C PHE A 284 -4.86 -19.46 19.43
N ASP A 285 -5.04 -18.16 19.27
CA ASP A 285 -4.63 -17.13 20.23
C ASP A 285 -5.76 -16.80 21.21
N LYS A 286 -6.15 -17.78 22.03
CA LYS A 286 -7.25 -17.64 23.00
C LYS A 286 -7.02 -16.55 24.05
N ASP A 287 -5.77 -16.29 24.38
CA ASP A 287 -5.38 -15.34 25.43
C ASP A 287 -5.01 -13.95 24.87
N ASN A 288 -5.24 -13.71 23.59
CA ASN A 288 -4.92 -12.46 22.87
C ASN A 288 -3.47 -11.99 23.09
N MET A 289 -2.52 -12.92 23.03
CA MET A 289 -1.09 -12.65 23.23
C MET A 289 -0.41 -12.10 21.98
N LEU A 290 -1.00 -12.27 20.79
CA LEU A 290 -0.44 -11.83 19.52
C LEU A 290 -0.90 -10.41 19.19
N ASN A 291 0.04 -9.59 18.77
CA ASN A 291 -0.26 -8.27 18.22
C ASN A 291 -0.27 -8.32 16.69
N PHE A 292 -1.47 -8.37 16.10
CA PHE A 292 -1.64 -8.39 14.66
C PHE A 292 -1.38 -7.01 14.05
N ALA A 293 -0.37 -6.94 13.22
CA ALA A 293 0.10 -5.71 12.60
C ALA A 293 -0.93 -5.04 11.68
N SER A 294 -1.69 -5.85 10.93
CA SER A 294 -2.75 -5.41 10.02
C SER A 294 -4.04 -4.94 10.74
N GLY A 295 -4.10 -5.13 12.08
CA GLY A 295 -5.32 -4.91 12.83
C GLY A 295 -6.34 -6.04 12.63
N ILE A 296 -7.59 -5.76 12.94
CA ILE A 296 -8.73 -6.67 12.78
C ILE A 296 -9.65 -6.04 11.75
N SER A 297 -10.16 -6.86 10.82
CA SER A 297 -11.15 -6.38 9.86
C SER A 297 -12.38 -5.87 10.61
N ILE A 298 -12.89 -4.71 10.24
CA ILE A 298 -14.15 -4.17 10.81
C ILE A 298 -15.31 -5.14 10.57
N LYS A 299 -15.25 -5.96 9.52
CA LYS A 299 -16.23 -7.01 9.20
C LYS A 299 -16.34 -8.08 10.29
N GLU A 300 -15.27 -8.30 11.05
CA GLU A 300 -15.25 -9.24 12.17
C GLU A 300 -15.80 -8.62 13.48
N SER A 301 -16.01 -7.30 13.49
CA SER A 301 -16.55 -6.62 14.67
C SER A 301 -18.02 -6.93 14.86
N LEU A 302 -18.42 -7.05 16.13
CA LEU A 302 -19.83 -7.23 16.49
C LEU A 302 -20.72 -6.09 15.94
N PHE A 303 -20.18 -4.87 15.86
CA PHE A 303 -20.87 -3.72 15.28
C PHE A 303 -21.20 -3.96 13.79
N TYR A 304 -20.23 -4.42 12.99
CA TYR A 304 -20.46 -4.66 11.58
C TYR A 304 -21.44 -5.82 11.36
N GLN A 305 -21.33 -6.90 12.14
CA GLN A 305 -22.25 -8.04 12.05
C GLN A 305 -23.70 -7.60 12.34
N LYS A 306 -23.90 -6.76 13.37
CA LYS A 306 -25.23 -6.18 13.66
C LYS A 306 -25.71 -5.28 12.53
N PHE A 307 -24.84 -4.43 11.99
CA PHE A 307 -25.18 -3.55 10.87
C PHE A 307 -25.54 -4.35 9.62
N GLN A 308 -24.79 -5.40 9.32
CA GLN A 308 -25.09 -6.30 8.21
C GLN A 308 -26.43 -7.02 8.38
N ALA A 309 -26.73 -7.51 9.59
CA ALA A 309 -28.01 -8.13 9.89
C ALA A 309 -29.19 -7.16 9.70
N LEU A 310 -29.04 -5.88 10.10
CA LEU A 310 -30.01 -4.81 9.82
C LEU A 310 -30.21 -4.58 8.33
N TYR A 311 -29.11 -4.48 7.57
CA TYR A 311 -29.14 -4.26 6.14
C TYR A 311 -29.83 -5.42 5.40
N GLU A 312 -29.53 -6.65 5.78
CA GLU A 312 -30.15 -7.86 5.23
C GLU A 312 -31.64 -7.93 5.55
N SER A 313 -32.02 -7.56 6.79
CA SER A 313 -33.43 -7.46 7.21
C SER A 313 -34.20 -6.40 6.44
N ALA A 314 -33.59 -5.24 6.19
CA ALA A 314 -34.19 -4.16 5.41
C ALA A 314 -34.28 -4.46 3.92
N SER A 315 -33.29 -5.22 3.38
CA SER A 315 -33.22 -5.57 1.96
C SER A 315 -34.13 -6.77 1.58
N SER A 316 -34.34 -7.69 2.51
CA SER A 316 -35.28 -8.79 2.33
C SER A 316 -36.68 -8.32 2.70
N ALA A 317 -37.54 -8.01 1.71
CA ALA A 317 -38.93 -7.61 1.91
C ALA A 317 -39.81 -8.73 2.53
N SER A 318 -39.21 -9.82 2.99
CA SER A 318 -39.88 -10.93 3.64
C SER A 318 -38.95 -11.64 4.62
N PHE A 319 -39.36 -11.72 5.87
CA PHE A 319 -38.77 -12.48 6.97
C PHE A 319 -37.58 -11.86 7.70
N ILE A 320 -37.89 -11.14 8.76
CA ILE A 320 -37.00 -10.96 9.90
C ILE A 320 -36.79 -12.35 10.53
N TYR A 321 -35.57 -12.91 10.39
CA TYR A 321 -35.21 -14.11 11.12
C TYR A 321 -35.16 -13.78 12.62
N LYS A 322 -35.85 -14.57 13.43
CA LYS A 322 -35.93 -14.41 14.89
C LYS A 322 -34.55 -14.25 15.57
N ASN A 323 -33.52 -14.91 15.00
CA ASN A 323 -32.13 -14.82 15.45
C ASN A 323 -31.48 -13.45 15.17
N GLN A 324 -32.06 -12.59 14.34
CA GLN A 324 -31.56 -11.24 14.07
C GLN A 324 -32.17 -10.23 15.04
N GLU A 325 -33.37 -10.46 15.53
CA GLU A 325 -34.00 -9.65 16.57
C GLU A 325 -33.28 -9.81 17.91
N ASP A 326 -32.88 -11.01 18.30
CA ASP A 326 -32.13 -11.29 19.53
C ASP A 326 -30.79 -10.52 19.58
N TYR A 327 -30.18 -10.20 18.43
CA TYR A 327 -28.96 -9.40 18.34
C TYR A 327 -29.15 -7.91 18.75
N PHE A 328 -30.38 -7.40 18.69
CA PHE A 328 -30.70 -6.01 19.03
C PHE A 328 -31.27 -5.85 20.43
N GLU A 329 -31.90 -6.88 21.00
CA GLU A 329 -32.46 -6.85 22.35
C GLU A 329 -31.37 -6.82 23.43
N ASP A 330 -30.23 -7.51 23.23
CA ASP A 330 -29.12 -7.56 24.19
C ASP A 330 -28.33 -6.22 24.32
N THR A 331 -28.68 -5.19 23.56
CA THR A 331 -28.00 -3.87 23.62
C THR A 331 -28.78 -2.82 24.37
N GLN A 332 -29.91 -3.16 25.03
CA GLN A 332 -30.71 -2.23 25.86
C GLN A 332 -30.51 -2.44 27.39
N MET A 333 -29.48 -3.21 27.81
CA MET A 333 -29.09 -3.29 29.21
C MET A 333 -27.77 -2.56 29.47
#